data_36d4a6cc9658e99ef096a3d4a4a3117f
#
_entry.id   36d4a6cc9658e99ef096a3d4a4a3117f
#
_cell.length_a   1.000
_cell.length_b   1.000
_cell.length_c   1.000
_cell.angle_alpha   90.00
_cell.angle_beta   90.00
_cell.angle_gamma   90.00
#
_symmetry.space_group_name_H-M   'P 1'
#
loop_
_entity.id
_entity.type
_entity.pdbx_description
1 polymer ?
#
loop_
_entity_poly.entity_id
_entity_poly.type
_entity_poly.pdbx_seq_one_letter_code
_entity_poly.pdbx_strand_id
1 'polypeptide(L)'
;MGPRPHLTTSLIRSYGLAGVESGPVAQEVPSVPATFDDLLVFHTKDYLDFLARADGEDGGGDSEEEEEHGLGYDCPILPDMLTWAKLVCGASLTAADHLLNGASVSINWNGGWHHAHRDHAGGFCYANDVVLAIHKLQKGFKRVLYIDLDVHHGDGVEEAFSCTSRVATLSLHLHEPGFFPGSGAATEVSVGLLCVGSIKALITRLVMEKAGVLQ
;
A
#
# COMPACT_ATOMS: atom_id res chain seq x y z
N MET A 1 16.32 1.49 0.36
CA MET A 1 15.38 2.15 -0.60
C MET A 1 16.14 3.06 -1.55
N GLY A 2 15.77 3.12 -2.83
CA GLY A 2 16.39 4.00 -3.80
C GLY A 2 16.08 5.48 -3.55
N PRO A 3 16.68 6.41 -4.32
CA PRO A 3 16.54 7.86 -4.11
C PRO A 3 15.14 8.43 -4.44
N ARG A 4 14.22 7.65 -5.00
CA ARG A 4 12.89 8.10 -5.46
C ARG A 4 12.08 8.89 -4.43
N PRO A 5 11.90 8.43 -3.17
CA PRO A 5 11.11 9.17 -2.18
C PRO A 5 11.65 10.56 -1.90
N HIS A 6 12.98 10.68 -1.78
CA HIS A 6 13.64 11.95 -1.56
C HIS A 6 13.52 12.89 -2.75
N LEU A 7 13.68 12.38 -3.98
CA LEU A 7 13.50 13.15 -5.20
C LEU A 7 12.07 13.66 -5.35
N THR A 8 11.09 12.82 -5.07
CA THR A 8 9.66 13.20 -5.10
C THR A 8 9.37 14.31 -4.09
N THR A 9 9.80 14.16 -2.84
CA THR A 9 9.59 15.17 -1.80
C THR A 9 10.29 16.49 -2.15
N SER A 10 11.52 16.42 -2.64
CA SER A 10 12.27 17.60 -3.07
C SER A 10 11.57 18.33 -4.22
N LEU A 11 11.03 17.59 -5.18
CA LEU A 11 10.31 18.15 -6.31
C LEU A 11 9.02 18.84 -5.87
N ILE A 12 8.23 18.19 -5.01
CA ILE A 12 7.00 18.76 -4.44
C ILE A 12 7.28 20.08 -3.73
N ARG A 13 8.33 20.12 -2.90
CA ARG A 13 8.76 21.35 -2.21
C ARG A 13 9.25 22.41 -3.18
N SER A 14 10.03 22.05 -4.20
CA SER A 14 10.56 22.97 -5.20
C SER A 14 9.46 23.64 -6.03
N TYR A 15 8.34 22.94 -6.26
CA TYR A 15 7.17 23.51 -6.93
C TYR A 15 6.23 24.27 -5.98
N GLY A 16 6.56 24.39 -4.68
CA GLY A 16 5.71 25.06 -3.70
C GLY A 16 4.38 24.35 -3.47
N LEU A 17 4.31 23.05 -3.75
CA LEU A 17 3.08 22.25 -3.58
C LEU A 17 2.89 21.75 -2.13
N ALA A 18 3.94 21.86 -1.32
CA ALA A 18 3.89 21.61 0.13
C ALA A 18 4.88 22.56 0.82
N GLY A 19 4.51 23.08 2.01
CA GLY A 19 5.36 23.96 2.80
C GLY A 19 4.59 25.08 3.50
N VAL A 20 5.30 25.84 4.34
CA VAL A 20 4.71 26.77 5.33
C VAL A 20 4.40 28.18 4.75
N GLU A 21 4.86 28.52 3.55
CA GLU A 21 4.97 29.94 3.16
C GLU A 21 3.98 30.48 2.11
N SER A 22 3.10 29.70 1.51
CA SER A 22 2.34 30.23 0.36
C SER A 22 0.89 29.77 0.23
N GLY A 23 0.03 30.05 1.20
CA GLY A 23 -1.42 29.94 1.03
C GLY A 23 -1.99 28.53 1.30
N PRO A 24 -3.17 28.16 0.78
CA PRO A 24 -3.87 26.91 1.10
C PRO A 24 -3.25 25.69 0.41
N VAL A 25 -1.96 25.49 0.58
CA VAL A 25 -1.19 24.40 0.03
C VAL A 25 -1.14 23.25 1.06
N ALA A 26 -0.85 22.05 0.59
CA ALA A 26 -0.80 20.88 1.44
C ALA A 26 0.18 21.06 2.63
N GLN A 27 -0.28 20.74 3.83
CA GLN A 27 0.54 20.74 5.03
C GLN A 27 1.31 19.44 5.11
N GLU A 28 2.63 19.53 5.34
CA GLU A 28 3.43 18.36 5.68
C GLU A 28 3.17 17.96 7.14
N VAL A 29 2.87 16.70 7.35
CA VAL A 29 2.59 16.14 8.67
C VAL A 29 3.61 15.05 8.98
N PRO A 30 4.26 15.06 10.15
CA PRO A 30 5.11 13.97 10.58
C PRO A 30 4.31 12.66 10.68
N SER A 31 4.80 11.61 10.04
CA SER A 31 4.22 10.28 10.19
C SER A 31 4.73 9.59 11.46
N VAL A 32 3.86 8.80 12.08
CA VAL A 32 4.22 7.93 13.21
C VAL A 32 4.45 6.53 12.66
N PRO A 33 5.61 5.89 12.90
CA PRO A 33 5.83 4.51 12.48
C PRO A 33 4.75 3.59 13.04
N ALA A 34 4.29 2.63 12.24
CA ALA A 34 3.36 1.61 12.68
C ALA A 34 3.99 0.75 13.78
N THR A 35 3.20 0.35 14.76
CA THR A 35 3.58 -0.66 15.73
C THR A 35 3.52 -2.06 15.10
N PHE A 36 4.08 -3.05 15.78
CA PHE A 36 3.92 -4.44 15.37
C PHE A 36 2.44 -4.86 15.38
N ASP A 37 1.69 -4.41 16.39
CA ASP A 37 0.25 -4.68 16.51
C ASP A 37 -0.58 -4.02 15.39
N ASP A 38 -0.15 -2.86 14.88
CA ASP A 38 -0.79 -2.24 13.72
C ASP A 38 -0.63 -3.11 12.47
N LEU A 39 0.54 -3.73 12.28
CA LEU A 39 0.78 -4.65 11.16
C LEU A 39 -0.01 -5.95 11.30
N LEU A 40 -0.19 -6.47 12.52
CA LEU A 40 -0.99 -7.66 12.82
C LEU A 40 -2.48 -7.51 12.49
N VAL A 41 -2.98 -6.30 12.23
CA VAL A 41 -4.35 -6.10 11.75
C VAL A 41 -4.61 -6.84 10.43
N PHE A 42 -3.59 -7.01 9.62
CA PHE A 42 -3.68 -7.71 8.34
C PHE A 42 -2.69 -8.88 8.23
N HIS A 43 -1.41 -8.64 8.51
CA HIS A 43 -0.36 -9.64 8.31
C HIS A 43 -0.36 -10.71 9.39
N THR A 44 0.08 -11.92 9.03
CA THR A 44 0.28 -13.00 9.98
C THR A 44 1.46 -12.71 10.90
N LYS A 45 1.37 -13.23 12.13
CA LYS A 45 2.47 -13.09 13.09
C LYS A 45 3.74 -13.79 12.60
N ASP A 46 3.57 -14.94 11.98
CA ASP A 46 4.66 -15.77 11.46
C ASP A 46 5.48 -15.00 10.41
N TYR A 47 4.80 -14.43 9.42
CA TYR A 47 5.43 -13.58 8.42
C TYR A 47 6.15 -12.36 9.03
N LEU A 48 5.52 -11.66 9.99
CA LEU A 48 6.13 -10.49 10.62
C LEU A 48 7.32 -10.87 11.50
N ASP A 49 7.26 -12.00 12.20
CA ASP A 49 8.38 -12.53 12.97
C ASP A 49 9.54 -12.93 12.04
N PHE A 50 9.22 -13.49 10.86
CA PHE A 50 10.22 -13.77 9.84
C PHE A 50 10.90 -12.48 9.35
N LEU A 51 10.14 -11.45 8.97
CA LEU A 51 10.70 -10.16 8.57
C LEU A 51 11.61 -9.55 9.65
N ALA A 52 11.23 -9.71 10.93
CA ALA A 52 12.03 -9.21 12.04
C ALA A 52 13.35 -9.97 12.24
N ARG A 53 13.38 -11.26 11.95
CA ARG A 53 14.58 -12.11 12.04
C ARG A 53 15.52 -11.90 10.84
N ALA A 54 14.94 -11.82 9.65
CA ALA A 54 15.67 -11.62 8.40
C ALA A 54 16.34 -10.24 8.32
N ASP A 55 15.94 -9.31 9.18
CA ASP A 55 16.49 -7.94 9.31
C ASP A 55 17.89 -7.89 9.98
N GLY A 56 18.39 -9.02 10.48
CA GLY A 56 19.69 -9.11 11.16
C GLY A 56 20.88 -9.24 10.20
N GLU A 57 22.09 -8.92 10.73
CA GLU A 57 23.36 -9.00 9.97
C GLU A 57 23.71 -10.42 9.46
N ASP A 58 23.10 -11.46 10.01
CA ASP A 58 23.26 -12.85 9.57
C ASP A 58 22.24 -13.26 8.49
N GLY A 59 21.56 -12.30 7.89
CA GLY A 59 20.53 -12.31 6.84
C GLY A 59 20.45 -13.55 5.96
N GLY A 60 20.02 -14.65 6.52
CA GLY A 60 19.82 -15.89 5.84
C GLY A 60 18.87 -16.73 6.67
N GLY A 61 17.58 -16.61 6.37
CA GLY A 61 16.62 -17.65 6.68
C GLY A 61 16.99 -18.92 5.90
N ASP A 62 16.36 -20.03 6.20
CA ASP A 62 16.34 -21.18 5.31
C ASP A 62 15.75 -20.72 3.96
N SER A 63 16.36 -21.08 2.85
CA SER A 63 15.89 -20.68 1.52
C SER A 63 14.44 -21.10 1.25
N GLU A 64 13.95 -22.17 1.90
CA GLU A 64 12.56 -22.61 1.83
C GLU A 64 11.62 -21.62 2.54
N GLU A 65 11.98 -21.12 3.73
CA GLU A 65 11.19 -20.13 4.48
C GLU A 65 11.18 -18.77 3.76
N GLU A 66 12.28 -18.38 3.14
CA GLU A 66 12.35 -17.16 2.31
C GLU A 66 11.39 -17.25 1.12
N GLU A 67 11.37 -18.39 0.41
CA GLU A 67 10.48 -18.61 -0.72
C GLU A 67 9.02 -18.66 -0.29
N GLU A 68 8.69 -19.32 0.85
CA GLU A 68 7.36 -19.36 1.42
C GLU A 68 6.81 -17.95 1.70
N HIS A 69 7.66 -17.05 2.17
CA HIS A 69 7.31 -15.66 2.45
C HIS A 69 7.55 -14.70 1.29
N GLY A 70 7.79 -15.21 0.08
CA GLY A 70 7.92 -14.41 -1.15
C GLY A 70 9.16 -13.53 -1.18
N LEU A 71 10.21 -13.89 -0.41
CA LEU A 71 11.47 -13.17 -0.40
C LEU A 71 12.51 -13.85 -1.31
N GLY A 72 13.55 -13.10 -1.68
CA GLY A 72 14.69 -13.62 -2.45
C GLY A 72 14.70 -13.23 -3.92
N TYR A 73 13.58 -13.20 -4.62
CA TYR A 73 13.55 -12.89 -6.06
C TYR A 73 13.33 -11.39 -6.33
N ASP A 74 12.08 -10.93 -6.36
CA ASP A 74 11.72 -9.53 -6.59
C ASP A 74 11.57 -8.73 -5.28
N CYS A 75 11.51 -9.44 -4.15
CA CYS A 75 11.55 -8.88 -2.81
C CYS A 75 12.83 -9.33 -2.07
N PRO A 76 14.01 -8.77 -2.39
CA PRO A 76 15.25 -9.17 -1.76
C PRO A 76 15.25 -8.87 -0.26
N ILE A 77 15.98 -9.66 0.51
CA ILE A 77 16.22 -9.36 1.92
C ILE A 77 17.12 -8.12 1.99
N LEU A 78 16.61 -7.09 2.63
CA LEU A 78 17.29 -5.80 2.79
C LEU A 78 17.46 -5.49 4.28
N PRO A 79 18.54 -4.80 4.66
CA PRO A 79 18.67 -4.28 6.02
C PRO A 79 17.47 -3.40 6.39
N ASP A 80 17.01 -3.51 7.62
CA ASP A 80 15.90 -2.70 8.17
C ASP A 80 14.54 -2.88 7.48
N MET A 81 14.26 -4.03 6.83
CA MET A 81 13.00 -4.29 6.12
C MET A 81 11.77 -4.02 6.97
N LEU A 82 11.72 -4.58 8.19
CA LEU A 82 10.60 -4.37 9.09
C LEU A 82 10.49 -2.91 9.53
N THR A 83 11.62 -2.22 9.73
CA THR A 83 11.64 -0.80 10.05
C THR A 83 11.07 0.03 8.90
N TRP A 84 11.46 -0.27 7.66
CA TRP A 84 10.89 0.38 6.48
C TRP A 84 9.40 0.10 6.31
N ALA A 85 8.97 -1.15 6.51
CA ALA A 85 7.55 -1.53 6.49
C ALA A 85 6.75 -0.73 7.52
N LYS A 86 7.25 -0.61 8.76
CA LYS A 86 6.62 0.20 9.81
C LYS A 86 6.53 1.69 9.45
N LEU A 87 7.55 2.25 8.81
CA LEU A 87 7.54 3.65 8.38
C LEU A 87 6.51 3.89 7.28
N VAL A 88 6.47 3.05 6.26
CA VAL A 88 5.52 3.16 5.13
C VAL A 88 4.09 2.96 5.60
N CYS A 89 3.83 1.89 6.35
CA CYS A 89 2.50 1.59 6.89
C CYS A 89 2.04 2.67 7.88
N GLY A 90 2.94 3.15 8.74
CA GLY A 90 2.66 4.21 9.70
C GLY A 90 2.27 5.53 9.02
N ALA A 91 2.89 5.86 7.90
CA ALA A 91 2.53 7.05 7.13
C ALA A 91 1.12 6.92 6.51
N SER A 92 0.74 5.74 5.99
CA SER A 92 -0.62 5.49 5.49
C SER A 92 -1.66 5.47 6.61
N LEU A 93 -1.31 4.91 7.78
CA LEU A 93 -2.17 4.97 8.97
C LEU A 93 -2.35 6.40 9.47
N THR A 94 -1.29 7.22 9.46
CA THR A 94 -1.35 8.65 9.80
C THR A 94 -2.25 9.40 8.81
N ALA A 95 -2.12 9.13 7.51
CA ALA A 95 -2.97 9.71 6.49
C ALA A 95 -4.46 9.35 6.71
N ALA A 96 -4.76 8.10 7.05
CA ALA A 96 -6.11 7.66 7.38
C ALA A 96 -6.66 8.36 8.63
N ASP A 97 -5.83 8.58 9.67
CA ASP A 97 -6.24 9.33 10.86
C ASP A 97 -6.63 10.77 10.52
N HIS A 98 -5.87 11.45 9.66
CA HIS A 98 -6.21 12.80 9.24
C HIS A 98 -7.57 12.85 8.52
N LEU A 99 -7.87 11.87 7.66
CA LEU A 99 -9.18 11.77 7.00
C LEU A 99 -10.31 11.52 8.00
N LEU A 100 -10.11 10.64 8.98
CA LEU A 100 -11.07 10.38 10.05
C LEU A 100 -11.31 11.62 10.92
N ASN A 101 -10.30 12.47 11.09
CA ASN A 101 -10.36 13.72 11.84
C ASN A 101 -10.79 14.93 11.00
N GLY A 102 -11.28 14.73 9.77
CA GLY A 102 -11.94 15.75 8.99
C GLY A 102 -11.12 16.36 7.86
N ALA A 103 -9.89 15.94 7.63
CA ALA A 103 -9.16 16.32 6.42
C ALA A 103 -9.93 15.87 5.17
N SER A 104 -9.95 16.69 4.13
CA SER A 104 -10.59 16.35 2.86
C SER A 104 -9.74 15.43 2.01
N VAL A 105 -8.42 15.63 2.03
CA VAL A 105 -7.42 14.84 1.29
C VAL A 105 -6.22 14.60 2.19
N SER A 106 -5.64 13.41 2.09
CA SER A 106 -4.38 13.06 2.72
C SER A 106 -3.56 12.19 1.77
N ILE A 107 -2.25 12.42 1.69
CA ILE A 107 -1.36 11.76 0.73
C ILE A 107 -0.16 11.18 1.44
N ASN A 108 0.08 9.87 1.26
CA ASN A 108 1.35 9.23 1.59
C ASN A 108 2.14 8.98 0.30
N TRP A 109 3.21 9.76 0.10
CA TRP A 109 4.05 9.66 -1.10
C TRP A 109 4.93 8.41 -1.16
N ASN A 110 5.10 7.71 -0.04
CA ASN A 110 5.94 6.51 0.10
C ASN A 110 5.13 5.21 0.20
N GLY A 111 3.80 5.31 0.23
CA GLY A 111 2.89 4.17 0.31
C GLY A 111 2.52 3.61 -1.07
N GLY A 112 1.56 2.70 -1.06
CA GLY A 112 1.05 2.03 -2.25
C GLY A 112 1.66 0.65 -2.46
N TRP A 113 2.03 -0.04 -1.39
CA TRP A 113 2.62 -1.38 -1.44
C TRP A 113 1.53 -2.45 -1.59
N HIS A 114 0.87 -2.45 -2.75
CA HIS A 114 -0.37 -3.15 -3.05
C HIS A 114 -0.21 -4.65 -3.34
N HIS A 115 1.02 -5.13 -3.59
CA HIS A 115 1.29 -6.54 -3.87
C HIS A 115 1.60 -7.38 -2.62
N ALA A 116 1.86 -6.76 -1.46
CA ALA A 116 2.09 -7.55 -0.25
C ALA A 116 0.79 -8.25 0.18
N HIS A 117 0.87 -9.54 0.36
CA HIS A 117 -0.20 -10.40 0.83
C HIS A 117 -0.18 -10.51 2.37
N ARG A 118 -1.10 -11.30 2.90
CA ARG A 118 -1.23 -11.44 4.34
C ARG A 118 -0.01 -12.08 5.00
N ASP A 119 0.64 -13.01 4.32
CA ASP A 119 1.68 -13.90 4.79
C ASP A 119 2.96 -13.90 3.95
N HIS A 120 3.00 -13.10 2.88
CA HIS A 120 4.16 -13.01 2.03
C HIS A 120 4.32 -11.66 1.33
N ALA A 121 5.56 -11.38 0.93
CA ALA A 121 5.95 -10.23 0.10
C ALA A 121 5.72 -10.53 -1.40
N GLY A 122 5.59 -9.51 -2.21
CA GLY A 122 5.50 -9.63 -3.67
C GLY A 122 5.69 -8.27 -4.34
N GLY A 123 6.17 -8.24 -5.57
CA GLY A 123 6.26 -7.03 -6.37
C GLY A 123 6.96 -5.86 -5.66
N PHE A 124 8.07 -6.08 -4.97
CA PHE A 124 8.82 -5.12 -4.17
C PHE A 124 8.08 -4.59 -2.91
N CYS A 125 6.95 -5.21 -2.55
CA CYS A 125 6.10 -4.82 -1.43
C CYS A 125 6.28 -5.80 -0.27
N TYR A 126 6.68 -5.31 0.91
CA TYR A 126 6.91 -6.13 2.10
C TYR A 126 5.75 -6.08 3.10
N ALA A 127 4.97 -5.01 3.11
CA ALA A 127 3.77 -4.90 3.96
C ALA A 127 2.71 -4.03 3.27
N ASN A 128 1.46 -4.45 3.30
CA ASN A 128 0.38 -3.77 2.58
C ASN A 128 -0.18 -2.59 3.38
N ASP A 129 0.43 -1.44 3.22
CA ASP A 129 0.03 -0.20 3.87
C ASP A 129 -1.38 0.25 3.45
N VAL A 130 -1.78 -0.07 2.22
CA VAL A 130 -3.11 0.24 1.66
C VAL A 130 -4.19 -0.52 2.42
N VAL A 131 -4.02 -1.82 2.62
CA VAL A 131 -4.97 -2.66 3.36
C VAL A 131 -5.10 -2.18 4.80
N LEU A 132 -3.99 -1.86 5.47
CA LEU A 132 -4.00 -1.33 6.83
C LEU A 132 -4.73 0.01 6.93
N ALA A 133 -4.50 0.92 5.98
CA ALA A 133 -5.19 2.20 5.91
C ALA A 133 -6.70 2.02 5.68
N ILE A 134 -7.11 1.11 4.79
CA ILE A 134 -8.52 0.80 4.55
C ILE A 134 -9.18 0.23 5.82
N HIS A 135 -8.54 -0.70 6.51
CA HIS A 135 -9.06 -1.21 7.80
C HIS A 135 -9.26 -0.09 8.83
N LYS A 136 -8.33 0.87 8.86
CA LYS A 136 -8.45 2.03 9.75
C LYS A 136 -9.61 2.93 9.33
N LEU A 137 -9.76 3.24 8.06
CA LEU A 137 -10.86 4.05 7.51
C LEU A 137 -12.23 3.41 7.77
N GLN A 138 -12.35 2.09 7.77
CA GLN A 138 -13.59 1.39 8.08
C GLN A 138 -14.10 1.63 9.51
N LYS A 139 -13.29 2.20 10.41
CA LYS A 139 -13.72 2.61 11.76
C LYS A 139 -14.65 3.83 11.74
N GLY A 140 -14.53 4.69 10.71
CA GLY A 140 -15.36 5.90 10.57
C GLY A 140 -16.22 5.92 9.31
N PHE A 141 -15.89 5.15 8.28
CA PHE A 141 -16.63 5.11 7.02
C PHE A 141 -17.36 3.77 6.85
N LYS A 142 -18.62 3.83 6.40
CA LYS A 142 -19.43 2.63 6.16
C LYS A 142 -18.91 1.82 4.96
N ARG A 143 -18.43 2.51 3.94
CA ARG A 143 -17.88 1.92 2.70
C ARG A 143 -16.64 2.68 2.27
N VAL A 144 -15.68 1.96 1.72
CA VAL A 144 -14.45 2.50 1.15
C VAL A 144 -14.36 2.04 -0.31
N LEU A 145 -13.99 2.95 -1.19
CA LEU A 145 -13.62 2.62 -2.57
C LEU A 145 -12.10 2.74 -2.67
N TYR A 146 -11.46 1.66 -3.07
CA TYR A 146 -10.05 1.65 -3.46
C TYR A 146 -9.95 1.72 -4.99
N ILE A 147 -9.13 2.63 -5.50
CA ILE A 147 -8.83 2.76 -6.92
C ILE A 147 -7.32 2.63 -7.08
N ASP A 148 -6.91 1.61 -7.83
CA ASP A 148 -5.53 1.34 -8.19
C ASP A 148 -5.28 1.76 -9.64
N LEU A 149 -4.29 2.63 -9.83
CA LEU A 149 -3.87 3.14 -11.14
C LEU A 149 -2.46 2.69 -11.50
N ASP A 150 -1.90 1.73 -10.75
CA ASP A 150 -0.65 1.09 -11.13
C ASP A 150 -0.83 0.29 -12.43
N VAL A 151 0.26 0.12 -13.18
CA VAL A 151 0.24 -0.70 -14.38
C VAL A 151 0.07 -2.19 -14.06
N HIS A 152 0.41 -2.61 -12.84
CA HIS A 152 0.22 -3.97 -12.34
C HIS A 152 -1.09 -4.10 -11.57
N HIS A 153 -1.69 -5.27 -11.63
CA HIS A 153 -2.89 -5.59 -10.84
C HIS A 153 -2.61 -5.50 -9.34
N GLY A 154 -3.46 -4.80 -8.59
CA GLY A 154 -3.35 -4.66 -7.12
C GLY A 154 -3.89 -5.90 -6.39
N ASP A 155 -3.27 -7.04 -6.62
CA ASP A 155 -3.70 -8.37 -6.21
C ASP A 155 -3.81 -8.54 -4.70
N GLY A 156 -2.83 -8.05 -3.93
CA GLY A 156 -2.85 -8.15 -2.46
C GLY A 156 -4.00 -7.36 -1.83
N VAL A 157 -4.38 -6.21 -2.40
CA VAL A 157 -5.53 -5.44 -1.90
C VAL A 157 -6.85 -6.09 -2.32
N GLU A 158 -6.95 -6.59 -3.55
CA GLU A 158 -8.15 -7.30 -3.99
C GLU A 158 -8.41 -8.53 -3.14
N GLU A 159 -7.41 -9.36 -2.91
CA GLU A 159 -7.51 -10.56 -2.08
C GLU A 159 -7.98 -10.23 -0.67
N ALA A 160 -7.39 -9.21 -0.04
CA ALA A 160 -7.73 -8.80 1.33
C ALA A 160 -9.20 -8.44 1.49
N PHE A 161 -9.86 -7.93 0.45
CA PHE A 161 -11.24 -7.45 0.51
C PHE A 161 -12.22 -8.23 -0.36
N SER A 162 -11.81 -9.34 -0.95
CA SER A 162 -12.65 -10.17 -1.83
C SER A 162 -13.95 -10.67 -1.19
N CYS A 163 -13.97 -10.81 0.13
CA CYS A 163 -15.10 -11.36 0.89
C CYS A 163 -15.94 -10.30 1.62
N THR A 164 -15.80 -9.01 1.30
CA THR A 164 -16.54 -7.95 1.98
C THR A 164 -17.26 -7.00 1.04
N SER A 165 -18.49 -6.61 1.36
CA SER A 165 -19.22 -5.57 0.64
C SER A 165 -18.94 -4.15 1.15
N ARG A 166 -18.10 -4.00 2.18
CA ARG A 166 -17.74 -2.70 2.75
C ARG A 166 -16.61 -1.99 2.02
N VAL A 167 -15.83 -2.75 1.24
CA VAL A 167 -14.74 -2.23 0.42
C VAL A 167 -14.99 -2.65 -1.01
N ALA A 168 -14.98 -1.70 -1.92
CA ALA A 168 -14.95 -1.95 -3.36
C ALA A 168 -13.53 -1.70 -3.84
N THR A 169 -12.97 -2.63 -4.60
CA THR A 169 -11.66 -2.52 -5.22
C THR A 169 -11.82 -2.35 -6.72
N LEU A 170 -11.09 -1.41 -7.31
CA LEU A 170 -11.02 -1.15 -8.74
C LEU A 170 -9.54 -1.00 -9.14
N SER A 171 -9.04 -1.89 -9.96
CA SER A 171 -7.68 -1.82 -10.50
C SER A 171 -7.72 -1.61 -12.02
N LEU A 172 -7.00 -0.61 -12.50
CA LEU A 172 -6.83 -0.29 -13.92
C LEU A 172 -5.40 -0.66 -14.33
N HIS A 173 -5.23 -1.87 -14.83
CA HIS A 173 -3.90 -2.47 -15.02
C HIS A 173 -3.74 -3.11 -16.41
N LEU A 174 -2.51 -3.45 -16.77
CA LEU A 174 -2.19 -4.28 -17.92
C LEU A 174 -2.27 -5.75 -17.52
N HIS A 175 -3.03 -6.53 -18.31
CA HIS A 175 -3.02 -7.99 -18.18
C HIS A 175 -2.60 -8.61 -19.52
N GLU A 176 -1.46 -9.32 -19.51
CA GLU A 176 -0.94 -10.09 -20.65
C GLU A 176 -0.30 -11.38 -20.14
N PRO A 177 -0.27 -12.47 -20.92
CA PRO A 177 0.41 -13.70 -20.53
C PRO A 177 1.88 -13.44 -20.18
N GLY A 178 2.30 -13.83 -18.96
CA GLY A 178 3.64 -13.61 -18.45
C GLY A 178 3.93 -12.21 -17.89
N PHE A 179 2.94 -11.32 -17.87
CA PHE A 179 3.05 -10.02 -17.20
C PHE A 179 2.69 -10.16 -15.70
N PHE A 180 3.53 -9.59 -14.85
CA PHE A 180 3.34 -9.64 -13.39
C PHE A 180 2.06 -8.91 -12.96
N PRO A 181 1.33 -9.37 -11.94
CA PRO A 181 1.52 -10.60 -11.14
C PRO A 181 0.90 -11.85 -11.76
N GLY A 182 0.25 -11.74 -12.93
CA GLY A 182 -0.41 -12.84 -13.63
C GLY A 182 -1.89 -13.01 -13.30
N SER A 183 -2.41 -12.24 -12.33
CA SER A 183 -3.82 -12.16 -11.93
C SER A 183 -4.51 -10.93 -12.57
N GLY A 184 -5.83 -10.77 -12.35
CA GLY A 184 -6.59 -9.62 -12.85
C GLY A 184 -7.05 -9.78 -14.29
N ALA A 185 -7.23 -11.01 -14.78
CA ALA A 185 -7.84 -11.25 -16.09
C ALA A 185 -9.28 -10.74 -16.12
N ALA A 186 -9.75 -10.25 -17.27
CA ALA A 186 -11.13 -9.76 -17.45
C ALA A 186 -12.22 -10.81 -17.14
N THR A 187 -11.84 -12.08 -17.04
CA THR A 187 -12.71 -13.19 -16.63
C THR A 187 -12.70 -13.47 -15.12
N GLU A 188 -11.78 -12.87 -14.39
CA GLU A 188 -11.69 -12.96 -12.93
C GLU A 188 -12.59 -11.87 -12.34
N VAL A 189 -13.80 -12.25 -11.94
CA VAL A 189 -14.76 -11.34 -11.30
C VAL A 189 -14.91 -11.75 -9.86
N SER A 190 -14.33 -10.99 -8.94
CA SER A 190 -14.64 -11.13 -7.52
C SER A 190 -15.86 -10.28 -7.13
N VAL A 191 -16.60 -10.74 -6.12
CA VAL A 191 -17.82 -10.07 -5.65
C VAL A 191 -17.44 -8.71 -5.03
N GLY A 192 -17.68 -7.64 -5.78
CA GLY A 192 -17.34 -6.26 -5.38
C GLY A 192 -16.46 -5.52 -6.37
N LEU A 193 -15.99 -6.19 -7.42
CA LEU A 193 -15.05 -5.66 -8.39
C LEU A 193 -15.75 -5.11 -9.64
N LEU A 194 -15.33 -3.92 -10.07
CA LEU A 194 -15.52 -3.45 -11.44
C LEU A 194 -14.16 -3.58 -12.17
N CYS A 195 -13.98 -4.67 -12.91
CA CYS A 195 -12.82 -4.83 -13.77
C CYS A 195 -13.02 -4.05 -15.07
N VAL A 196 -12.23 -3.02 -15.30
CA VAL A 196 -12.20 -2.28 -16.57
C VAL A 196 -10.91 -2.65 -17.30
N GLY A 197 -11.01 -3.40 -18.38
CA GLY A 197 -9.87 -3.90 -19.14
C GLY A 197 -8.87 -2.84 -19.59
N SER A 198 -7.65 -3.29 -19.81
CA SER A 198 -6.42 -2.60 -20.26
C SER A 198 -6.54 -1.12 -20.60
N ILE A 199 -6.14 -0.27 -19.70
CA ILE A 199 -5.83 1.13 -19.98
C ILE A 199 -4.35 1.36 -19.65
N LYS A 200 -3.58 1.81 -20.66
CA LYS A 200 -2.20 2.26 -20.44
C LYS A 200 -2.23 3.60 -19.71
N ALA A 201 -2.07 3.60 -18.42
CA ALA A 201 -1.89 4.84 -17.65
C ALA A 201 -0.88 4.64 -16.53
N LEU A 202 0.02 5.58 -16.41
CA LEU A 202 1.12 5.63 -15.44
C LEU A 202 0.79 6.66 -14.38
N ILE A 203 0.28 6.30 -13.21
CA ILE A 203 0.38 7.10 -11.97
C ILE A 203 0.10 6.19 -10.77
N THR A 204 1.13 5.86 -10.00
CA THR A 204 0.99 5.12 -8.76
C THR A 204 1.03 6.09 -7.59
N ARG A 205 -0.11 6.36 -6.96
CA ARG A 205 -0.12 7.03 -5.65
C ARG A 205 -1.47 6.85 -4.98
N LEU A 206 -1.44 6.42 -3.71
CA LEU A 206 -2.61 6.39 -2.86
C LEU A 206 -3.04 7.84 -2.55
N VAL A 207 -4.07 8.33 -3.22
CA VAL A 207 -4.78 9.55 -2.87
C VAL A 207 -6.08 9.12 -2.20
N MET A 208 -6.19 9.38 -0.89
CA MET A 208 -7.42 9.13 -0.14
C MET A 208 -8.24 10.42 -0.11
N GLU A 209 -9.37 10.43 -0.77
CA GLU A 209 -10.30 11.56 -0.79
C GLU A 209 -11.57 11.20 -0.02
N LYS A 210 -12.04 12.14 0.80
CA LYS A 210 -13.34 12.03 1.46
C LYS A 210 -14.41 12.31 0.42
N ALA A 211 -15.02 11.27 -0.15
CA ALA A 211 -16.15 11.43 -1.06
C ALA A 211 -17.28 12.18 -0.35
N GLY A 212 -17.65 13.35 -0.86
CA GLY A 212 -18.86 14.06 -0.45
C GLY A 212 -20.08 13.17 -0.65
N VAL A 213 -20.99 13.20 0.30
CA VAL A 213 -22.29 12.52 0.18
C VAL A 213 -23.01 13.16 -1.01
N LEU A 214 -23.11 12.44 -2.12
CA LEU A 214 -24.11 12.75 -3.13
C LEU A 214 -25.47 12.45 -2.50
N GLN A 215 -26.25 13.49 -2.26
CA GLN A 215 -27.64 13.42 -1.88
C GLN A 215 -28.49 12.94 -3.03
#